data_ad6e2ebdf1d60552b4957fcf5a4dc2ea
#
_entry.id   ad6e2ebdf1d60552b4957fcf5a4dc2ea
#
_cell.length_a   1.000
_cell.length_b   1.000
_cell.length_c   1.000
_cell.angle_alpha   90.00
_cell.angle_beta   90.00
_cell.angle_gamma   90.00
#
_symmetry.space_group_name_H-M   'P 1'
#
loop_
_entity.id
_entity.type
_entity.pdbx_description
1 polymer ?
#
loop_
_entity_poly.entity_id
_entity_poly.type
_entity_poly.pdbx_seq_one_letter_code
_entity_poly.pdbx_strand_id
1 'polypeptide(L)'
;MNKGVLLVNLGSPDSPSVADVRRYLREFLMDGRVLDAPWPVRFCIVHFAILPFRPKQSAEAYHKIWTPAGSPLVVTSRNVQSKLQQRVSVPVELAMRYQNPSIPQAVRNLAQKGVDEVLLIPLFPHYAMSSFETAVERVKEVAATLAPQMRLTVQPPCFEDSDYIRALVGSAQQYLKHDYDHLLFSFHGLPERHLRKSDLTGRHCLATKDCCTTASPAHATCYRAQCFKTVAAFVKQAGVPEGKYSIAFQSRLGRDPWLKPYTDFELPRLAQSGVKRLLVMCPAFVSDCLETIEEIGLRGRKRVHADSLLERTPALAGGAGEDGVPVPSSARAGPVRSAGVPIADRQ
;
A
#
# COMPACT_ATOMS: atom_id res chain seq x y z
N MET A 1 30.10 10.30 -11.69
CA MET A 1 28.92 10.27 -10.82
C MET A 1 28.52 8.83 -10.57
N ASN A 2 28.50 8.44 -9.30
CA ASN A 2 28.16 7.08 -8.91
C ASN A 2 26.66 7.01 -8.59
N LYS A 3 25.93 6.20 -9.35
CA LYS A 3 24.48 6.07 -9.23
C LYS A 3 24.09 4.99 -8.23
N GLY A 4 22.94 5.15 -7.60
CA GLY A 4 22.31 4.15 -6.74
C GLY A 4 20.80 4.24 -6.75
N VAL A 5 20.15 3.25 -6.18
CA VAL A 5 18.69 3.20 -6.03
C VAL A 5 18.34 3.08 -4.56
N LEU A 6 17.35 3.85 -4.12
CA LEU A 6 16.76 3.74 -2.79
C LEU A 6 15.26 3.39 -2.94
N LEU A 7 14.91 2.18 -2.54
CA LEU A 7 13.51 1.76 -2.41
C LEU A 7 13.00 2.18 -1.04
N VAL A 8 11.81 2.77 -0.97
CA VAL A 8 11.20 3.15 0.31
C VAL A 8 9.77 2.66 0.40
N ASN A 9 9.47 1.90 1.47
CA ASN A 9 8.13 1.49 1.82
C ASN A 9 7.70 2.11 3.16
N LEU A 10 6.43 1.91 3.55
CA LEU A 10 5.87 2.53 4.76
C LEU A 10 6.55 2.02 6.04
N GLY A 11 6.72 0.73 6.15
CA GLY A 11 7.27 0.07 7.31
C GLY A 11 6.27 -0.77 8.09
N SER A 12 6.78 -1.41 9.12
CA SER A 12 6.06 -2.35 9.96
C SER A 12 6.72 -2.38 11.35
N PRO A 13 6.03 -2.82 12.43
CA PRO A 13 6.72 -3.10 13.69
C PRO A 13 7.88 -4.08 13.50
N ASP A 14 8.91 -4.01 14.34
CA ASP A 14 10.05 -4.92 14.29
C ASP A 14 9.67 -6.35 14.72
N SER A 15 8.64 -6.48 15.58
CA SER A 15 8.02 -7.74 15.96
C SER A 15 6.51 -7.53 16.23
N PRO A 16 5.71 -8.62 16.32
CA PRO A 16 4.30 -8.49 16.68
C PRO A 16 4.08 -8.27 18.19
N SER A 17 5.13 -8.02 18.98
CA SER A 17 5.00 -7.70 20.40
C SER A 17 4.28 -6.37 20.61
N VAL A 18 3.54 -6.27 21.72
CA VAL A 18 2.83 -5.01 22.07
C VAL A 18 3.80 -3.83 22.19
N ALA A 19 5.04 -4.07 22.64
CA ALA A 19 6.06 -3.03 22.79
C ALA A 19 6.52 -2.47 21.43
N ASP A 20 6.82 -3.35 20.47
CA ASP A 20 7.26 -2.95 19.14
C ASP A 20 6.13 -2.33 18.32
N VAL A 21 4.92 -2.88 18.43
CA VAL A 21 3.73 -2.29 17.83
C VAL A 21 3.43 -0.90 18.41
N ARG A 22 3.62 -0.70 19.73
CA ARG A 22 3.48 0.63 20.37
C ARG A 22 4.51 1.62 19.81
N ARG A 23 5.77 1.20 19.64
CA ARG A 23 6.85 2.04 19.08
C ARG A 23 6.52 2.44 17.64
N TYR A 24 6.11 1.48 16.82
CA TYR A 24 5.68 1.71 15.44
C TYR A 24 4.49 2.69 15.37
N LEU A 25 3.41 2.43 16.12
CA LEU A 25 2.23 3.30 16.13
C LEU A 25 2.54 4.71 16.61
N ARG A 26 3.44 4.85 17.59
CA ARG A 26 3.89 6.17 18.05
C ARG A 26 4.59 6.93 16.92
N GLU A 27 5.55 6.32 16.24
CA GLU A 27 6.30 6.96 15.16
C GLU A 27 5.37 7.32 14.00
N PHE A 28 4.51 6.39 13.58
CA PHE A 28 3.54 6.55 12.51
C PHE A 28 2.52 7.65 12.78
N LEU A 29 1.87 7.64 13.93
CA LEU A 29 0.79 8.57 14.25
C LEU A 29 1.29 9.95 14.71
N MET A 30 2.55 10.05 15.13
CA MET A 30 3.18 11.35 15.41
C MET A 30 3.62 12.09 14.16
N ASP A 31 3.55 11.49 12.99
CA ASP A 31 3.74 12.18 11.71
C ASP A 31 2.55 13.07 11.38
N GLY A 32 2.81 14.37 11.11
CA GLY A 32 1.78 15.34 10.75
C GLY A 32 1.16 15.13 9.38
N ARG A 33 1.79 14.34 8.50
CA ARG A 33 1.23 13.92 7.22
C ARG A 33 0.28 12.74 7.35
N VAL A 34 0.35 12.03 8.49
CA VAL A 34 -0.55 10.90 8.82
C VAL A 34 -1.71 11.39 9.67
N LEU A 35 -1.42 11.88 10.87
CA LEU A 35 -2.40 12.51 11.75
C LEU A 35 -2.26 14.03 11.62
N ASP A 36 -3.04 14.58 10.70
CA ASP A 36 -3.02 15.97 10.32
C ASP A 36 -3.72 16.85 11.38
N ALA A 37 -3.02 17.08 12.47
CA ALA A 37 -3.42 17.95 13.58
C ALA A 37 -2.20 18.75 14.07
N PRO A 38 -2.38 19.92 14.70
CA PRO A 38 -1.30 20.64 15.35
C PRO A 38 -0.54 19.76 16.35
N TRP A 39 0.79 19.95 16.44
CA TRP A 39 1.63 19.05 17.23
C TRP A 39 1.14 18.78 18.66
N PRO A 40 0.70 19.77 19.47
CA PRO A 40 0.23 19.51 20.83
C PRO A 40 -1.04 18.63 20.86
N VAL A 41 -1.97 18.89 19.94
CA VAL A 41 -3.23 18.12 19.82
C VAL A 41 -2.91 16.68 19.37
N ARG A 42 -2.05 16.52 18.37
CA ARG A 42 -1.56 15.21 17.90
C ARG A 42 -0.87 14.46 19.02
N PHE A 43 0.01 15.11 19.78
CA PHE A 43 0.67 14.51 20.93
C PHE A 43 -0.34 13.97 21.96
N CYS A 44 -1.31 14.78 22.34
CA CYS A 44 -2.36 14.37 23.29
C CYS A 44 -3.17 13.18 22.75
N ILE A 45 -3.64 13.24 21.51
CA ILE A 45 -4.40 12.16 20.88
C ILE A 45 -3.59 10.85 20.88
N VAL A 46 -2.35 10.93 20.42
CA VAL A 46 -1.51 9.74 20.29
C VAL A 46 -1.17 9.14 21.66
N HIS A 47 -0.69 9.94 22.61
CA HIS A 47 -0.16 9.43 23.86
C HIS A 47 -1.23 9.08 24.88
N PHE A 48 -2.36 9.79 24.91
CA PHE A 48 -3.39 9.59 25.92
C PHE A 48 -4.64 8.87 25.40
N ALA A 49 -4.95 8.93 24.10
CA ALA A 49 -6.15 8.30 23.56
C ALA A 49 -5.84 7.03 22.74
N ILE A 50 -4.68 6.94 22.08
CA ILE A 50 -4.40 5.81 21.15
C ILE A 50 -3.44 4.80 21.80
N LEU A 51 -2.24 5.22 22.20
CA LEU A 51 -1.18 4.31 22.66
C LEU A 51 -1.51 3.54 23.95
N PRO A 52 -2.40 3.97 24.85
CA PRO A 52 -2.81 3.12 25.99
C PRO A 52 -3.60 1.88 25.57
N PHE A 53 -4.41 1.94 24.51
CA PHE A 53 -5.41 0.93 24.18
C PHE A 53 -5.12 0.18 22.89
N ARG A 54 -4.74 0.90 21.82
CA ARG A 54 -4.62 0.35 20.48
C ARG A 54 -3.50 -0.67 20.27
N PRO A 55 -2.32 -0.57 20.91
CA PRO A 55 -1.19 -1.47 20.64
C PRO A 55 -1.49 -2.95 20.86
N LYS A 56 -2.27 -3.31 21.88
CA LYS A 56 -2.65 -4.70 22.16
C LYS A 56 -3.46 -5.29 21.02
N GLN A 57 -4.52 -4.58 20.61
CA GLN A 57 -5.39 -5.02 19.51
C GLN A 57 -4.62 -5.10 18.17
N SER A 58 -3.73 -4.13 17.91
CA SER A 58 -2.91 -4.14 16.70
C SER A 58 -1.88 -5.28 16.75
N ALA A 59 -1.28 -5.58 17.89
CA ALA A 59 -0.37 -6.71 18.06
C ALA A 59 -1.05 -8.05 17.75
N GLU A 60 -2.28 -8.25 18.23
CA GLU A 60 -3.10 -9.44 17.91
C GLU A 60 -3.35 -9.57 16.40
N ALA A 61 -3.56 -8.45 15.70
CA ALA A 61 -3.73 -8.45 14.25
C ALA A 61 -2.40 -8.76 13.51
N TYR A 62 -1.28 -8.18 13.97
CA TYR A 62 0.06 -8.50 13.44
C TYR A 62 0.45 -9.96 13.67
N HIS A 63 0.14 -10.55 14.82
CA HIS A 63 0.37 -11.96 15.08
C HIS A 63 -0.27 -12.89 14.05
N LYS A 64 -1.45 -12.55 13.55
CA LYS A 64 -2.17 -13.37 12.54
C LYS A 64 -1.49 -13.42 11.20
N ILE A 65 -0.71 -12.40 10.85
CA ILE A 65 -0.06 -12.27 9.55
C ILE A 65 1.46 -12.48 9.61
N TRP A 66 2.01 -12.58 10.83
CA TRP A 66 3.45 -12.66 11.01
C TRP A 66 3.99 -13.98 10.51
N THR A 67 5.09 -13.92 9.75
CA THR A 67 5.76 -15.10 9.23
C THR A 67 7.04 -15.40 10.02
N PRO A 68 7.60 -16.62 9.93
CA PRO A 68 8.92 -16.91 10.52
C PRO A 68 10.03 -15.96 10.03
N ALA A 69 9.90 -15.42 8.80
CA ALA A 69 10.85 -14.46 8.23
C ALA A 69 10.57 -12.99 8.66
N GLY A 70 9.46 -12.73 9.35
CA GLY A 70 9.07 -11.41 9.83
C GLY A 70 7.77 -10.88 9.22
N SER A 71 7.62 -9.56 9.23
CA SER A 71 6.47 -8.87 8.62
C SER A 71 6.42 -9.11 7.10
N PRO A 72 5.28 -9.52 6.53
CA PRO A 72 5.12 -9.71 5.08
C PRO A 72 5.56 -8.49 4.26
N LEU A 73 5.24 -7.28 4.72
CA LEU A 73 5.64 -6.04 4.05
C LEU A 73 7.16 -5.92 3.94
N VAL A 74 7.88 -6.17 5.03
CA VAL A 74 9.34 -6.05 5.05
C VAL A 74 9.99 -7.18 4.25
N VAL A 75 9.51 -8.41 4.42
CA VAL A 75 10.03 -9.59 3.69
C VAL A 75 9.85 -9.41 2.18
N THR A 76 8.66 -9.02 1.75
CA THR A 76 8.38 -8.78 0.33
C THR A 76 9.21 -7.63 -0.24
N SER A 77 9.37 -6.53 0.51
CA SER A 77 10.20 -5.41 0.08
C SER A 77 11.68 -5.80 -0.06
N ARG A 78 12.21 -6.66 0.83
CA ARG A 78 13.57 -7.22 0.72
C ARG A 78 13.72 -8.12 -0.52
N ASN A 79 12.70 -8.92 -0.83
CA ASN A 79 12.71 -9.74 -2.04
C ASN A 79 12.73 -8.87 -3.31
N VAL A 80 11.97 -7.77 -3.33
CA VAL A 80 12.02 -6.77 -4.42
C VAL A 80 13.42 -6.15 -4.53
N GLN A 81 14.01 -5.72 -3.42
CA GLN A 81 15.38 -5.19 -3.38
C GLN A 81 16.37 -6.19 -3.97
N SER A 82 16.33 -7.45 -3.51
CA SER A 82 17.24 -8.50 -3.97
C SER A 82 17.09 -8.78 -5.47
N LYS A 83 15.85 -8.92 -5.95
CA LYS A 83 15.57 -9.13 -7.39
C LYS A 83 16.01 -7.95 -8.26
N LEU A 84 15.83 -6.73 -7.78
CA LEU A 84 16.28 -5.53 -8.49
C LEU A 84 17.82 -5.47 -8.50
N GLN A 85 18.48 -5.75 -7.37
CA GLN A 85 19.95 -5.75 -7.30
C GLN A 85 20.58 -6.76 -8.29
N GLN A 86 19.91 -7.89 -8.55
CA GLN A 86 20.38 -8.88 -9.56
C GLN A 86 20.27 -8.37 -11.01
N ARG A 87 19.48 -7.32 -11.25
CA ARG A 87 19.20 -6.78 -12.60
C ARG A 87 19.94 -5.50 -12.93
N VAL A 88 20.51 -4.84 -11.90
CA VAL A 88 21.21 -3.57 -12.06
C VAL A 88 22.60 -3.64 -11.44
N SER A 89 23.56 -2.95 -12.05
CA SER A 89 24.96 -2.88 -11.58
C SER A 89 25.16 -1.85 -10.47
N VAL A 90 24.19 -0.98 -10.24
CA VAL A 90 24.26 0.06 -9.21
C VAL A 90 23.78 -0.46 -7.87
N PRO A 91 24.28 0.05 -6.72
CA PRO A 91 23.78 -0.35 -5.41
C PRO A 91 22.27 -0.07 -5.23
N VAL A 92 21.55 -1.04 -4.68
CA VAL A 92 20.14 -0.90 -4.33
C VAL A 92 19.97 -1.04 -2.82
N GLU A 93 19.51 0.02 -2.16
CA GLU A 93 19.18 0.00 -0.74
C GLU A 93 17.67 0.02 -0.54
N LEU A 94 17.22 -0.55 0.58
CA LEU A 94 15.83 -0.54 1.02
C LEU A 94 15.73 0.21 2.34
N ALA A 95 14.70 1.05 2.46
CA ALA A 95 14.35 1.70 3.72
C ALA A 95 12.84 1.64 3.98
N MET A 96 12.49 1.76 5.25
CA MET A 96 11.12 1.95 5.73
C MET A 96 10.97 3.38 6.25
N ARG A 97 9.83 3.99 5.94
CA ARG A 97 9.50 5.31 6.48
C ARG A 97 9.43 5.29 8.01
N TYR A 98 8.93 4.18 8.55
CA TYR A 98 8.82 3.93 9.99
C TYR A 98 9.49 2.62 10.34
N GLN A 99 10.30 2.63 11.42
CA GLN A 99 11.07 1.50 11.93
C GLN A 99 12.18 1.03 10.97
N ASN A 100 12.38 -0.28 10.82
CA ASN A 100 13.57 -0.87 10.18
C ASN A 100 13.26 -1.65 8.89
N PRO A 101 14.24 -1.63 7.93
CA PRO A 101 15.49 -0.88 7.87
C PRO A 101 15.24 0.63 7.76
N SER A 102 15.97 1.44 8.51
CA SER A 102 15.68 2.87 8.60
C SER A 102 16.25 3.69 7.44
N ILE A 103 15.57 4.80 7.09
CA ILE A 103 16.05 5.74 6.06
C ILE A 103 17.47 6.24 6.37
N PRO A 104 17.81 6.67 7.63
CA PRO A 104 19.17 7.10 7.93
C PRO A 104 20.24 6.03 7.66
N GLN A 105 19.93 4.76 7.94
CA GLN A 105 20.88 3.68 7.67
C GLN A 105 21.09 3.47 6.16
N ALA A 106 20.02 3.45 5.38
CA ALA A 106 20.11 3.26 3.93
C ALA A 106 20.86 4.42 3.24
N VAL A 107 20.62 5.67 3.67
CA VAL A 107 21.37 6.85 3.15
C VAL A 107 22.85 6.75 3.49
N ARG A 108 23.21 6.36 4.72
CA ARG A 108 24.64 6.14 5.08
C ARG A 108 25.27 5.03 4.24
N ASN A 109 24.56 3.92 4.03
CA ASN A 109 25.06 2.81 3.22
C ASN A 109 25.39 3.24 1.79
N LEU A 110 24.50 4.03 1.15
CA LEU A 110 24.72 4.57 -0.19
C LEU A 110 25.89 5.55 -0.19
N ALA A 111 25.98 6.46 0.77
CA ALA A 111 27.09 7.40 0.89
C ALA A 111 28.45 6.70 1.10
N GLN A 112 28.51 5.65 1.94
CA GLN A 112 29.71 4.83 2.15
C GLN A 112 30.17 4.07 0.90
N LYS A 113 29.21 3.73 0.00
CA LYS A 113 29.49 3.17 -1.32
C LYS A 113 29.89 4.21 -2.37
N GLY A 114 30.04 5.48 -1.95
CA GLY A 114 30.42 6.60 -2.83
C GLY A 114 29.32 7.03 -3.80
N VAL A 115 28.06 6.71 -3.52
CA VAL A 115 26.91 7.11 -4.37
C VAL A 115 26.63 8.59 -4.15
N ASP A 116 26.54 9.33 -5.26
CA ASP A 116 26.25 10.78 -5.30
C ASP A 116 24.96 11.13 -6.09
N GLU A 117 24.41 10.18 -6.86
CA GLU A 117 23.11 10.29 -7.53
C GLU A 117 22.21 9.10 -7.14
N VAL A 118 21.06 9.39 -6.53
CA VAL A 118 20.12 8.36 -6.08
C VAL A 118 18.78 8.52 -6.80
N LEU A 119 18.34 7.43 -7.46
CA LEU A 119 16.95 7.27 -7.84
C LEU A 119 16.16 6.78 -6.63
N LEU A 120 15.33 7.65 -6.07
CA LEU A 120 14.40 7.32 -5.00
C LEU A 120 13.11 6.76 -5.60
N ILE A 121 12.80 5.51 -5.27
CA ILE A 121 11.57 4.83 -5.71
C ILE A 121 10.69 4.56 -4.50
N PRO A 122 9.69 5.42 -4.23
CA PRO A 122 8.67 5.13 -3.24
C PRO A 122 7.79 3.97 -3.71
N LEU A 123 7.65 2.94 -2.88
CA LEU A 123 6.85 1.75 -3.20
C LEU A 123 5.35 2.01 -2.99
N PHE A 124 4.88 3.15 -3.50
CA PHE A 124 3.49 3.61 -3.48
C PHE A 124 3.09 4.04 -4.88
N PRO A 125 2.24 3.28 -5.58
CA PRO A 125 1.82 3.63 -6.93
C PRO A 125 1.04 4.94 -7.02
N HIS A 126 0.39 5.33 -5.92
CA HIS A 126 -0.48 6.50 -5.83
C HIS A 126 0.09 7.54 -4.88
N TYR A 127 -0.12 8.83 -5.19
CA TYR A 127 0.24 9.92 -4.29
C TYR A 127 -0.70 9.97 -3.08
N ALA A 128 -0.14 10.01 -1.89
CA ALA A 128 -0.84 10.37 -0.66
C ALA A 128 0.12 11.05 0.31
N MET A 129 -0.37 12.05 1.08
CA MET A 129 0.44 12.72 2.11
C MET A 129 0.99 11.72 3.12
N SER A 130 0.16 10.74 3.54
CA SER A 130 0.47 9.77 4.58
C SER A 130 1.34 8.59 4.15
N SER A 131 1.72 8.50 2.86
CA SER A 131 2.57 7.44 2.34
C SER A 131 3.66 7.98 1.43
N PHE A 132 3.33 8.32 0.18
CA PHE A 132 4.29 8.80 -0.82
C PHE A 132 5.03 10.06 -0.33
N GLU A 133 4.29 11.11 0.02
CA GLU A 133 4.89 12.40 0.40
C GLU A 133 5.73 12.29 1.66
N THR A 134 5.20 11.68 2.74
CA THR A 134 5.98 11.55 3.98
C THR A 134 7.27 10.76 3.79
N ALA A 135 7.27 9.72 2.95
CA ALA A 135 8.46 8.92 2.65
C ALA A 135 9.50 9.75 1.89
N VAL A 136 9.07 10.46 0.84
CA VAL A 136 9.95 11.31 0.03
C VAL A 136 10.57 12.44 0.85
N GLU A 137 9.74 13.18 1.59
CA GLU A 137 10.22 14.30 2.41
C GLU A 137 11.18 13.82 3.50
N ARG A 138 10.92 12.67 4.13
CA ARG A 138 11.86 12.13 5.12
C ARG A 138 13.20 11.73 4.52
N VAL A 139 13.22 11.17 3.31
CA VAL A 139 14.49 10.89 2.62
C VAL A 139 15.25 12.17 2.31
N LYS A 140 14.57 13.22 1.81
CA LYS A 140 15.18 14.52 1.54
C LYS A 140 15.80 15.14 2.80
N GLU A 141 15.07 15.16 3.92
CA GLU A 141 15.55 15.67 5.21
C GLU A 141 16.82 14.92 5.68
N VAL A 142 16.79 13.59 5.60
CA VAL A 142 17.90 12.75 6.04
C VAL A 142 19.11 12.90 5.11
N ALA A 143 18.89 12.92 3.80
CA ALA A 143 19.96 13.10 2.82
C ALA A 143 20.64 14.48 2.96
N ALA A 144 19.85 15.54 3.15
CA ALA A 144 20.38 16.88 3.38
C ALA A 144 21.28 16.96 4.63
N THR A 145 21.02 16.13 5.64
CA THR A 145 21.81 16.10 6.90
C THR A 145 23.00 15.17 6.82
N LEU A 146 22.85 13.97 6.26
CA LEU A 146 23.87 12.90 6.33
C LEU A 146 24.75 12.80 5.07
N ALA A 147 24.25 13.28 3.94
CA ALA A 147 24.92 13.20 2.65
C ALA A 147 24.51 14.41 1.77
N PRO A 148 24.87 15.65 2.16
CA PRO A 148 24.38 16.88 1.52
C PRO A 148 24.77 17.00 0.04
N GLN A 149 25.81 16.30 -0.41
CA GLN A 149 26.22 16.22 -1.82
C GLN A 149 25.36 15.26 -2.66
N MET A 150 24.55 14.40 -2.01
CA MET A 150 23.74 13.39 -2.69
C MET A 150 22.56 14.04 -3.39
N ARG A 151 22.45 13.82 -4.70
CA ARG A 151 21.34 14.29 -5.52
C ARG A 151 20.26 13.24 -5.58
N LEU A 152 19.02 13.64 -5.29
CA LEU A 152 17.86 12.77 -5.30
C LEU A 152 17.01 13.06 -6.53
N THR A 153 16.75 12.03 -7.33
CA THR A 153 15.68 12.01 -8.35
C THR A 153 14.56 11.12 -7.86
N VAL A 154 13.37 11.67 -7.72
CA VAL A 154 12.22 10.94 -7.18
C VAL A 154 11.41 10.36 -8.34
N GLN A 155 11.18 9.05 -8.32
CA GLN A 155 10.22 8.40 -9.24
C GLN A 155 8.80 8.91 -8.90
N PRO A 156 8.10 9.53 -9.85
CA PRO A 156 6.72 9.97 -9.60
C PRO A 156 5.77 8.79 -9.39
N PRO A 157 4.55 9.03 -8.86
CA PRO A 157 3.50 8.01 -8.79
C PRO A 157 3.25 7.35 -10.15
N CYS A 158 3.15 6.02 -10.15
CA CYS A 158 3.06 5.21 -11.37
C CYS A 158 1.66 4.61 -11.60
N PHE A 159 0.63 5.23 -11.07
CA PHE A 159 -0.75 4.73 -10.99
C PHE A 159 -1.40 4.35 -12.34
N GLU A 160 -0.93 4.89 -13.46
CA GLU A 160 -1.39 4.54 -14.82
C GLU A 160 -0.24 4.12 -15.75
N ASP A 161 0.96 3.89 -15.19
CA ASP A 161 2.09 3.38 -15.96
C ASP A 161 1.76 2.01 -16.58
N SER A 162 2.09 1.84 -17.86
CA SER A 162 1.71 0.65 -18.63
C SER A 162 2.30 -0.65 -18.07
N ASP A 163 3.54 -0.59 -17.54
CA ASP A 163 4.22 -1.76 -16.99
C ASP A 163 3.62 -2.13 -15.62
N TYR A 164 3.28 -1.11 -14.81
CA TYR A 164 2.57 -1.30 -13.55
C TYR A 164 1.19 -1.93 -13.79
N ILE A 165 0.40 -1.40 -14.73
CA ILE A 165 -0.93 -1.96 -15.06
C ILE A 165 -0.81 -3.38 -15.60
N ARG A 166 0.17 -3.65 -16.48
CA ARG A 166 0.44 -5.00 -16.99
C ARG A 166 0.78 -5.97 -15.87
N ALA A 167 1.60 -5.56 -14.92
CA ALA A 167 1.94 -6.37 -13.76
C ALA A 167 0.72 -6.62 -12.85
N LEU A 168 -0.16 -5.61 -12.64
CA LEU A 168 -1.42 -5.81 -11.93
C LEU A 168 -2.33 -6.82 -12.62
N VAL A 169 -2.52 -6.70 -13.94
CA VAL A 169 -3.33 -7.66 -14.72
C VAL A 169 -2.72 -9.05 -14.65
N GLY A 170 -1.39 -9.15 -14.81
CA GLY A 170 -0.67 -10.43 -14.68
C GLY A 170 -0.88 -11.10 -13.32
N SER A 171 -0.82 -10.33 -12.22
CA SER A 171 -1.07 -10.86 -10.87
C SER A 171 -2.49 -11.36 -10.65
N ALA A 172 -3.45 -10.79 -11.35
CA ALA A 172 -4.87 -11.17 -11.27
C ALA A 172 -5.26 -12.25 -12.28
N GLN A 173 -4.45 -12.51 -13.32
CA GLN A 173 -4.84 -13.29 -14.49
C GLN A 173 -5.38 -14.69 -14.16
N GLN A 174 -4.76 -15.39 -13.22
CA GLN A 174 -5.24 -16.72 -12.83
C GLN A 174 -6.63 -16.67 -12.18
N TYR A 175 -6.92 -15.61 -11.39
CA TYR A 175 -8.21 -15.41 -10.72
C TYR A 175 -9.28 -14.95 -11.70
N LEU A 176 -8.92 -14.09 -12.66
CA LEU A 176 -9.83 -13.60 -13.69
C LEU A 176 -10.28 -14.70 -14.68
N LYS A 177 -9.51 -15.80 -14.80
CA LYS A 177 -9.89 -16.97 -15.59
C LYS A 177 -10.96 -17.85 -14.91
N HIS A 178 -11.07 -17.76 -13.59
CA HIS A 178 -12.13 -18.45 -12.86
C HIS A 178 -13.43 -17.68 -12.99
N ASP A 179 -14.52 -18.39 -12.82
CA ASP A 179 -15.84 -17.78 -12.81
C ASP A 179 -16.03 -16.95 -11.52
N TYR A 180 -16.13 -15.63 -11.67
CA TYR A 180 -16.40 -14.68 -10.58
C TYR A 180 -17.62 -13.82 -10.93
N ASP A 181 -18.37 -13.39 -9.91
CA ASP A 181 -19.57 -12.58 -10.11
C ASP A 181 -19.22 -11.10 -10.13
N HIS A 182 -18.25 -10.67 -9.31
CA HIS A 182 -17.87 -9.27 -9.18
C HIS A 182 -16.42 -9.10 -8.75
N LEU A 183 -15.76 -8.05 -9.28
CA LEU A 183 -14.39 -7.63 -8.91
C LEU A 183 -14.47 -6.33 -8.10
N LEU A 184 -14.06 -6.37 -6.84
CA LEU A 184 -13.97 -5.20 -5.98
C LEU A 184 -12.52 -4.70 -5.90
N PHE A 185 -12.28 -3.46 -6.36
CA PHE A 185 -11.02 -2.78 -6.12
C PHE A 185 -11.08 -2.05 -4.78
N SER A 186 -10.33 -2.54 -3.80
CA SER A 186 -10.26 -1.94 -2.47
C SER A 186 -8.95 -1.19 -2.28
N PHE A 187 -9.05 0.14 -2.12
CA PHE A 187 -7.91 1.02 -1.85
C PHE A 187 -7.89 1.41 -0.38
N HIS A 188 -6.72 1.78 0.15
CA HIS A 188 -6.70 2.39 1.47
C HIS A 188 -7.47 3.71 1.45
N GLY A 189 -8.41 3.89 2.38
CA GLY A 189 -9.15 5.14 2.51
C GLY A 189 -8.25 6.28 3.00
N LEU A 190 -8.62 7.51 2.64
CA LEU A 190 -7.99 8.72 3.16
C LEU A 190 -9.06 9.67 3.69
N PRO A 191 -8.76 10.48 4.72
CA PRO A 191 -9.62 11.59 5.11
C PRO A 191 -9.78 12.57 3.94
N GLU A 192 -11.00 13.02 3.68
CA GLU A 192 -11.28 13.97 2.59
C GLU A 192 -10.45 15.25 2.68
N ARG A 193 -10.12 15.70 3.92
CA ARG A 193 -9.26 16.87 4.13
C ARG A 193 -7.86 16.69 3.55
N HIS A 194 -7.31 15.45 3.49
CA HIS A 194 -6.01 15.18 2.86
C HIS A 194 -6.07 15.45 1.36
N LEU A 195 -7.17 15.08 0.69
CA LEU A 195 -7.34 15.36 -0.72
C LEU A 195 -7.42 16.87 -0.99
N ARG A 196 -8.17 17.61 -0.15
CA ARG A 196 -8.26 19.07 -0.30
C ARG A 196 -6.92 19.77 -0.05
N LYS A 197 -6.12 19.26 0.90
CA LYS A 197 -4.76 19.80 1.16
C LYS A 197 -3.77 19.50 0.04
N SER A 198 -3.89 18.34 -0.59
CA SER A 198 -3.03 17.93 -1.72
C SER A 198 -3.47 18.54 -3.04
N ASP A 199 -4.58 19.26 -3.09
CA ASP A 199 -5.09 19.89 -4.31
C ASP A 199 -4.26 21.12 -4.69
N LEU A 200 -3.44 20.99 -5.73
CA LEU A 200 -2.59 22.07 -6.24
C LEU A 200 -3.38 23.29 -6.72
N THR A 201 -4.66 23.12 -7.04
CA THR A 201 -5.55 24.22 -7.46
C THR A 201 -6.31 24.84 -6.31
N GLY A 202 -6.36 24.16 -5.15
CA GLY A 202 -7.08 24.57 -3.94
C GLY A 202 -8.61 24.54 -4.04
N ARG A 203 -9.19 24.12 -5.19
CA ARG A 203 -10.64 24.23 -5.43
C ARG A 203 -11.26 23.12 -6.28
N HIS A 204 -10.50 22.10 -6.66
CA HIS A 204 -10.99 21.04 -7.56
C HIS A 204 -11.40 19.77 -6.83
N CYS A 205 -10.57 19.28 -5.91
CA CYS A 205 -10.78 18.00 -5.25
C CYS A 205 -12.04 18.02 -4.38
N LEU A 206 -12.96 17.09 -4.64
CA LEU A 206 -14.25 16.94 -3.93
C LEU A 206 -15.19 18.14 -4.06
N ALA A 207 -14.96 19.04 -5.04
CA ALA A 207 -15.85 20.17 -5.30
C ALA A 207 -17.12 19.73 -6.05
N THR A 208 -16.98 18.78 -6.97
CA THR A 208 -18.09 18.19 -7.75
C THR A 208 -18.02 16.67 -7.73
N LYS A 209 -19.11 16.00 -8.11
CA LYS A 209 -19.17 14.53 -8.16
C LYS A 209 -18.21 13.94 -9.19
N ASP A 210 -17.98 14.64 -10.28
CA ASP A 210 -17.17 14.27 -11.44
C ASP A 210 -15.74 14.82 -11.40
N CYS A 211 -15.29 15.41 -10.29
CA CYS A 211 -13.96 16.02 -10.19
C CYS A 211 -12.81 15.08 -10.55
N CYS A 212 -12.97 13.76 -10.38
CA CYS A 212 -11.94 12.78 -10.73
C CYS A 212 -11.89 12.42 -12.22
N THR A 213 -12.94 12.75 -12.99
CA THR A 213 -13.03 12.54 -14.45
C THR A 213 -12.84 13.84 -15.24
N THR A 214 -13.15 14.98 -14.62
CA THR A 214 -12.91 16.31 -15.20
C THR A 214 -11.41 16.63 -15.15
N ALA A 215 -10.78 16.83 -16.30
CA ALA A 215 -9.35 17.10 -16.41
C ALA A 215 -8.90 18.29 -15.53
N SER A 216 -7.87 18.08 -14.71
CA SER A 216 -7.35 19.10 -13.81
C SER A 216 -5.89 18.82 -13.42
N PRO A 217 -5.06 19.86 -13.23
CA PRO A 217 -3.73 19.74 -12.65
C PRO A 217 -3.75 19.10 -11.23
N ALA A 218 -4.87 19.20 -10.50
CA ALA A 218 -5.04 18.56 -9.20
C ALA A 218 -4.85 17.03 -9.24
N HIS A 219 -5.06 16.38 -10.39
CA HIS A 219 -4.90 14.93 -10.53
C HIS A 219 -3.45 14.45 -10.31
N ALA A 220 -2.46 15.33 -10.47
CA ALA A 220 -1.06 14.98 -10.17
C ALA A 220 -0.85 14.56 -8.69
N THR A 221 -1.68 15.08 -7.79
CA THR A 221 -1.62 14.80 -6.35
C THR A 221 -2.96 14.32 -5.76
N CYS A 222 -3.98 14.12 -6.59
CA CYS A 222 -5.29 13.63 -6.13
C CYS A 222 -5.31 12.09 -6.08
N TYR A 223 -5.16 11.53 -4.88
CA TYR A 223 -5.22 10.08 -4.64
C TYR A 223 -6.44 9.41 -5.27
N ARG A 224 -7.65 9.98 -5.06
CA ARG A 224 -8.90 9.41 -5.56
C ARG A 224 -8.93 9.33 -7.08
N ALA A 225 -8.50 10.39 -7.76
CA ALA A 225 -8.42 10.41 -9.23
C ALA A 225 -7.42 9.37 -9.74
N GLN A 226 -6.28 9.22 -9.08
CA GLN A 226 -5.26 8.22 -9.44
C GLN A 226 -5.79 6.79 -9.22
N CYS A 227 -6.52 6.50 -8.13
CA CYS A 227 -7.18 5.22 -7.94
C CYS A 227 -8.14 4.88 -9.07
N PHE A 228 -8.97 5.85 -9.48
CA PHE A 228 -9.94 5.66 -10.58
C PHE A 228 -9.25 5.43 -11.92
N LYS A 229 -8.17 6.14 -12.21
CA LYS A 229 -7.36 5.94 -13.42
C LYS A 229 -6.69 4.56 -13.46
N THR A 230 -6.15 4.08 -12.32
CA THR A 230 -5.62 2.72 -12.21
C THR A 230 -6.69 1.69 -12.55
N VAL A 231 -7.89 1.82 -11.99
CA VAL A 231 -9.00 0.88 -12.28
C VAL A 231 -9.42 0.96 -13.73
N ALA A 232 -9.58 2.16 -14.30
CA ALA A 232 -9.93 2.33 -15.70
C ALA A 232 -8.91 1.68 -16.65
N ALA A 233 -7.61 1.88 -16.38
CA ALA A 233 -6.53 1.25 -17.15
C ALA A 233 -6.52 -0.28 -16.99
N PHE A 234 -6.70 -0.78 -15.77
CA PHE A 234 -6.77 -2.21 -15.47
C PHE A 234 -7.94 -2.89 -16.18
N VAL A 235 -9.17 -2.39 -16.00
CA VAL A 235 -10.36 -3.02 -16.59
C VAL A 235 -10.33 -3.01 -18.11
N LYS A 236 -9.80 -1.94 -18.72
CA LYS A 236 -9.57 -1.86 -20.16
C LYS A 236 -8.60 -2.94 -20.63
N GLN A 237 -7.46 -3.10 -19.95
CA GLN A 237 -6.43 -4.06 -20.35
C GLN A 237 -6.84 -5.51 -20.05
N ALA A 238 -7.54 -5.75 -18.94
CA ALA A 238 -7.98 -7.09 -18.54
C ALA A 238 -9.30 -7.53 -19.22
N GLY A 239 -9.99 -6.63 -19.93
CA GLY A 239 -11.27 -6.91 -20.57
C GLY A 239 -12.41 -7.16 -19.56
N VAL A 240 -12.36 -6.53 -18.37
CA VAL A 240 -13.43 -6.68 -17.36
C VAL A 240 -14.66 -5.88 -17.81
N PRO A 241 -15.85 -6.53 -17.96
CA PRO A 241 -17.05 -5.86 -18.42
C PRO A 241 -17.54 -4.77 -17.46
N GLU A 242 -18.15 -3.72 -18.00
CA GLU A 242 -18.86 -2.72 -17.21
C GLU A 242 -19.95 -3.38 -16.35
N GLY A 243 -20.13 -2.90 -15.12
CA GLY A 243 -21.05 -3.50 -14.14
C GLY A 243 -20.50 -4.72 -13.39
N LYS A 244 -19.40 -5.34 -13.84
CA LYS A 244 -18.73 -6.46 -13.18
C LYS A 244 -17.67 -6.03 -12.17
N TYR A 245 -17.49 -4.75 -11.92
CA TYR A 245 -16.53 -4.25 -10.95
C TYR A 245 -17.02 -3.01 -10.20
N SER A 246 -16.43 -2.76 -9.05
CA SER A 246 -16.64 -1.55 -8.26
C SER A 246 -15.37 -1.14 -7.52
N ILE A 247 -15.37 0.08 -6.98
CA ILE A 247 -14.26 0.66 -6.21
C ILE A 247 -14.75 0.97 -4.81
N ALA A 248 -13.96 0.62 -3.80
CA ALA A 248 -14.22 0.97 -2.41
C ALA A 248 -12.92 1.35 -1.67
N PHE A 249 -13.08 1.95 -0.49
CA PHE A 249 -11.99 2.44 0.34
C PHE A 249 -12.06 1.81 1.73
N GLN A 250 -10.96 1.19 2.17
CA GLN A 250 -10.82 0.46 3.43
C GLN A 250 -10.14 1.30 4.53
N SER A 251 -10.08 0.75 5.74
CA SER A 251 -9.24 1.23 6.85
C SER A 251 -9.60 2.61 7.41
N ARG A 252 -10.86 3.03 7.31
CA ARG A 252 -11.29 4.32 7.89
C ARG A 252 -11.07 4.36 9.40
N LEU A 253 -10.67 5.52 9.90
CA LEU A 253 -10.40 5.76 11.32
C LEU A 253 -11.11 7.04 11.81
N GLY A 254 -11.67 6.96 13.03
CA GLY A 254 -12.29 8.12 13.67
C GLY A 254 -13.62 8.54 13.06
N ARG A 255 -13.97 9.84 13.26
CA ARG A 255 -15.27 10.42 12.85
C ARG A 255 -15.18 11.36 11.66
N ASP A 256 -13.99 11.66 11.19
CA ASP A 256 -13.81 12.52 10.02
C ASP A 256 -14.45 11.90 8.77
N PRO A 257 -14.87 12.72 7.80
CA PRO A 257 -15.24 12.21 6.47
C PRO A 257 -14.04 11.57 5.77
N TRP A 258 -14.22 10.30 5.38
CA TRP A 258 -13.25 9.54 4.59
C TRP A 258 -13.80 9.28 3.20
N LEU A 259 -12.92 8.94 2.27
CA LEU A 259 -13.29 8.52 0.91
C LEU A 259 -14.30 7.37 0.94
N LYS A 260 -15.32 7.48 0.10
CA LYS A 260 -16.44 6.53 -0.05
C LYS A 260 -16.44 5.93 -1.45
N PRO A 261 -17.12 4.76 -1.64
CA PRO A 261 -17.80 3.93 -0.64
C PRO A 261 -16.81 3.20 0.28
N TYR A 262 -17.25 2.81 1.48
CA TYR A 262 -16.41 2.09 2.43
C TYR A 262 -16.42 0.58 2.17
N THR A 263 -15.25 -0.06 2.10
CA THR A 263 -15.13 -1.50 1.82
C THR A 263 -15.88 -2.37 2.84
N ASP A 264 -15.87 -1.98 4.12
CA ASP A 264 -16.57 -2.72 5.18
C ASP A 264 -18.10 -2.70 5.05
N PHE A 265 -18.70 -1.78 4.27
CA PHE A 265 -20.11 -1.76 3.91
C PHE A 265 -20.36 -2.35 2.53
N GLU A 266 -19.43 -2.22 1.59
CA GLU A 266 -19.57 -2.78 0.24
C GLU A 266 -19.55 -4.32 0.24
N LEU A 267 -18.72 -4.94 1.09
CA LEU A 267 -18.64 -6.40 1.18
C LEU A 267 -20.02 -7.03 1.49
N PRO A 268 -20.72 -6.66 2.59
CA PRO A 268 -22.04 -7.22 2.85
C PRO A 268 -23.09 -6.77 1.83
N ARG A 269 -23.01 -5.55 1.28
CA ARG A 269 -23.93 -5.08 0.23
C ARG A 269 -23.86 -5.95 -1.02
N LEU A 270 -22.65 -6.28 -1.49
CA LEU A 270 -22.45 -7.14 -2.65
C LEU A 270 -22.98 -8.55 -2.38
N ALA A 271 -22.69 -9.12 -1.21
CA ALA A 271 -23.24 -10.42 -0.83
C ALA A 271 -24.78 -10.43 -0.82
N GLN A 272 -25.42 -9.39 -0.25
CA GLN A 272 -26.88 -9.22 -0.24
C GLN A 272 -27.47 -9.03 -1.64
N SER A 273 -26.71 -8.45 -2.58
CA SER A 273 -27.13 -8.31 -3.98
C SER A 273 -26.99 -9.58 -4.81
N GLY A 274 -26.63 -10.71 -4.20
CA GLY A 274 -26.53 -12.01 -4.86
C GLY A 274 -25.14 -12.36 -5.40
N VAL A 275 -24.10 -11.56 -5.11
CA VAL A 275 -22.72 -11.89 -5.45
C VAL A 275 -22.26 -13.06 -4.58
N LYS A 276 -21.99 -14.19 -5.20
CA LYS A 276 -21.54 -15.42 -4.52
C LYS A 276 -20.02 -15.57 -4.56
N ARG A 277 -19.38 -15.17 -5.66
CA ARG A 277 -17.92 -15.25 -5.86
C ARG A 277 -17.37 -13.86 -6.09
N LEU A 278 -16.85 -13.28 -5.01
CA LEU A 278 -16.28 -11.93 -5.00
C LEU A 278 -14.75 -12.01 -5.08
N LEU A 279 -14.20 -11.45 -6.14
CA LEU A 279 -12.75 -11.23 -6.27
C LEU A 279 -12.41 -9.84 -5.70
N VAL A 280 -11.42 -9.74 -4.81
CA VAL A 280 -10.97 -8.46 -4.26
C VAL A 280 -9.52 -8.20 -4.63
N MET A 281 -9.26 -7.02 -5.15
CA MET A 281 -7.93 -6.55 -5.51
C MET A 281 -7.59 -5.27 -4.76
N CYS A 282 -6.34 -5.15 -4.28
CA CYS A 282 -5.85 -3.99 -3.52
C CYS A 282 -4.70 -3.30 -4.25
N PRO A 283 -4.93 -2.52 -5.34
CA PRO A 283 -3.86 -2.04 -6.22
C PRO A 283 -2.89 -1.07 -5.54
N ALA A 284 -3.31 -0.31 -4.53
CA ALA A 284 -2.43 0.62 -3.83
C ALA A 284 -1.29 -0.06 -3.05
N PHE A 285 -1.37 -1.37 -2.84
CA PHE A 285 -0.41 -2.13 -2.04
C PHE A 285 0.47 -2.98 -2.94
N VAL A 286 1.74 -2.59 -3.09
CA VAL A 286 2.73 -3.36 -3.86
C VAL A 286 3.27 -4.56 -3.08
N SER A 287 3.11 -4.55 -1.76
CA SER A 287 3.50 -5.64 -0.85
C SER A 287 2.32 -6.02 0.04
N ASP A 288 2.14 -7.31 0.30
CA ASP A 288 1.17 -7.75 1.28
C ASP A 288 1.51 -7.18 2.67
N CYS A 289 0.47 -6.77 3.39
CA CYS A 289 0.56 -6.06 4.66
C CYS A 289 -0.65 -6.38 5.54
N LEU A 290 -0.77 -5.70 6.67
CA LEU A 290 -1.89 -5.88 7.59
C LEU A 290 -3.24 -5.64 6.91
N GLU A 291 -3.31 -4.61 6.08
CA GLU A 291 -4.51 -4.18 5.38
C GLU A 291 -4.98 -5.20 4.33
N THR A 292 -4.05 -5.83 3.62
CA THR A 292 -4.40 -6.80 2.57
C THR A 292 -4.71 -8.19 3.15
N ILE A 293 -3.90 -8.67 4.10
CA ILE A 293 -4.04 -10.03 4.64
C ILE A 293 -5.10 -10.08 5.74
N GLU A 294 -4.96 -9.25 6.79
CA GLU A 294 -5.85 -9.32 7.95
C GLU A 294 -7.18 -8.62 7.68
N GLU A 295 -7.15 -7.37 7.17
CA GLU A 295 -8.38 -6.61 6.99
C GLU A 295 -9.25 -7.18 5.85
N ILE A 296 -8.69 -7.39 4.67
CA ILE A 296 -9.43 -7.94 3.53
C ILE A 296 -9.48 -9.47 3.60
N GLY A 297 -8.33 -10.13 3.69
CA GLY A 297 -8.24 -11.58 3.59
C GLY A 297 -8.91 -12.33 4.75
N LEU A 298 -8.77 -11.86 5.99
CA LEU A 298 -9.30 -12.54 7.18
C LEU A 298 -10.61 -11.93 7.67
N ARG A 299 -10.64 -10.62 7.96
CA ARG A 299 -11.87 -9.96 8.44
C ARG A 299 -12.90 -9.76 7.35
N GLY A 300 -12.48 -9.44 6.12
CA GLY A 300 -13.38 -9.28 4.98
C GLY A 300 -14.19 -10.55 4.71
N ARG A 301 -13.55 -11.73 4.73
CA ARG A 301 -14.24 -13.03 4.57
C ARG A 301 -15.34 -13.26 5.59
N LYS A 302 -15.14 -12.84 6.84
CA LYS A 302 -16.14 -13.00 7.91
C LYS A 302 -17.36 -12.10 7.73
N ARG A 303 -17.27 -11.06 6.91
CA ARG A 303 -18.35 -10.11 6.62
C ARG A 303 -19.19 -10.51 5.42
N VAL A 304 -18.67 -11.40 4.60
CA VAL A 304 -19.39 -11.99 3.48
C VAL A 304 -20.18 -13.19 4.01
N HIS A 305 -21.42 -13.39 3.55
CA HIS A 305 -22.26 -14.51 4.00
C HIS A 305 -21.58 -15.86 3.75
N ALA A 306 -21.95 -16.87 4.57
CA ALA A 306 -21.35 -18.21 4.52
C ALA A 306 -21.44 -18.88 3.12
N ASP A 307 -22.43 -18.52 2.32
CA ASP A 307 -22.63 -19.05 0.95
C ASP A 307 -21.87 -18.27 -0.13
N SER A 308 -21.12 -17.23 0.23
CA SER A 308 -20.35 -16.42 -0.71
C SER A 308 -18.86 -16.64 -0.50
N LEU A 309 -18.12 -16.79 -1.61
CA LEU A 309 -16.67 -16.89 -1.60
C LEU A 309 -16.06 -15.52 -1.84
N LEU A 310 -15.14 -15.13 -0.96
CA LEU A 310 -14.26 -13.97 -1.17
C LEU A 310 -12.86 -14.48 -1.49
N GLU A 311 -12.39 -14.15 -2.67
CA GLU A 311 -11.00 -14.36 -3.07
C GLU A 311 -10.27 -13.03 -3.16
N ARG A 312 -9.03 -13.03 -2.74
CA ARG A 312 -8.14 -11.87 -2.78
C ARG A 312 -6.99 -12.16 -3.72
N THR A 313 -6.72 -11.24 -4.65
CA THR A 313 -5.46 -11.29 -5.39
C THR A 313 -4.31 -10.92 -4.44
N PRO A 314 -3.15 -11.57 -4.53
CA PRO A 314 -1.98 -11.16 -3.77
C PRO A 314 -1.55 -9.74 -4.16
N ALA A 315 -0.85 -9.06 -3.26
CA ALA A 315 -0.22 -7.80 -3.60
C ALA A 315 0.86 -8.00 -4.67
N LEU A 316 1.12 -6.94 -5.44
CA LEU A 316 1.92 -7.00 -6.66
C LEU A 316 3.31 -7.61 -6.48
N ALA A 317 3.98 -7.32 -5.37
CA ALA A 317 5.32 -7.80 -5.07
C ALA A 317 5.35 -9.16 -4.33
N GLY A 318 4.19 -9.68 -3.90
CA GLY A 318 4.05 -10.93 -3.14
C GLY A 318 4.11 -12.20 -3.98
N GLY A 319 4.30 -12.07 -5.28
CA GLY A 319 4.35 -13.22 -6.17
C GLY A 319 5.76 -13.68 -6.47
N ALA A 320 6.03 -14.93 -6.14
CA ALA A 320 7.05 -15.87 -6.53
C ALA A 320 8.13 -16.20 -5.49
N GLY A 321 7.77 -17.05 -4.58
CA GLY A 321 8.66 -18.10 -4.10
C GLY A 321 7.88 -19.39 -4.22
N GLU A 322 8.48 -20.43 -4.71
CA GLU A 322 7.91 -21.78 -4.71
C GLU A 322 7.70 -22.34 -3.28
N ASP A 323 8.01 -21.56 -2.28
CA ASP A 323 7.77 -21.89 -0.87
C ASP A 323 6.59 -21.08 -0.37
N GLY A 324 5.39 -21.69 -0.46
CA GLY A 324 4.15 -21.13 0.05
C GLY A 324 4.27 -20.81 1.54
N VAL A 325 3.97 -19.57 1.91
CA VAL A 325 3.78 -19.21 3.31
C VAL A 325 2.58 -20.03 3.82
N PRO A 326 2.76 -20.95 4.77
CA PRO A 326 1.65 -21.75 5.27
C PRO A 326 0.68 -20.83 6.02
N VAL A 327 -0.56 -20.79 5.56
CA VAL A 327 -1.65 -20.25 6.35
C VAL A 327 -1.84 -21.20 7.56
N PRO A 328 -1.94 -20.71 8.80
CA PRO A 328 -2.14 -21.58 9.96
C PRO A 328 -3.32 -22.51 9.73
N SER A 329 -3.16 -23.79 10.01
CA SER A 329 -4.05 -24.91 9.67
C SER A 329 -5.41 -24.95 10.36
N SER A 330 -5.88 -23.87 10.98
CA SER A 330 -7.20 -23.77 11.63
C SER A 330 -8.31 -23.26 10.71
N ALA A 331 -8.05 -22.97 9.44
CA ALA A 331 -9.08 -22.61 8.47
C ALA A 331 -9.02 -23.60 7.29
N ARG A 332 -9.73 -24.73 7.41
CA ARG A 332 -10.05 -25.60 6.27
C ARG A 332 -11.02 -24.85 5.36
N ALA A 333 -10.51 -24.14 4.38
CA ALA A 333 -11.21 -23.73 3.17
C ALA A 333 -10.14 -23.62 2.09
N GLY A 334 -10.33 -24.23 0.93
CA GLY A 334 -9.46 -24.58 -0.17
C GLY A 334 -8.24 -23.69 -0.52
N PRO A 335 -7.32 -24.16 -1.33
CA PRO A 335 -5.97 -23.63 -1.40
C PRO A 335 -5.92 -22.22 -1.98
N VAL A 336 -5.38 -21.29 -1.20
CA VAL A 336 -4.90 -20.00 -1.70
C VAL A 336 -3.56 -20.27 -2.37
N ARG A 337 -3.52 -20.35 -3.69
CA ARG A 337 -2.26 -20.41 -4.45
C ARG A 337 -1.75 -19.01 -4.70
N SER A 338 -0.53 -18.73 -4.27
CA SER A 338 0.23 -17.53 -4.63
C SER A 338 0.78 -17.69 -6.04
N ALA A 339 0.55 -16.74 -6.93
CA ALA A 339 1.17 -16.69 -8.23
C ALA A 339 2.11 -15.49 -8.31
N GLY A 340 3.35 -15.78 -8.65
CA GLY A 340 4.37 -14.78 -8.89
C GLY A 340 4.20 -14.07 -10.22
N VAL A 341 4.54 -12.81 -10.23
CA VAL A 341 4.62 -11.99 -11.44
C VAL A 341 6.03 -12.09 -12.01
N PRO A 342 6.21 -12.60 -13.23
CA PRO A 342 7.46 -12.42 -13.95
C PRO A 342 7.60 -10.95 -14.34
N ILE A 343 8.70 -10.33 -13.97
CA ILE A 343 9.09 -9.05 -14.58
C ILE A 343 9.52 -9.41 -16.00
N ALA A 344 8.80 -8.90 -16.99
CA ALA A 344 9.07 -9.16 -18.39
C ALA A 344 10.52 -8.76 -18.76
N ASP A 345 11.28 -9.70 -19.31
CA ASP A 345 12.55 -9.42 -19.97
C ASP A 345 12.29 -8.54 -21.19
N ARG A 346 12.95 -7.39 -21.23
CA ARG A 346 13.20 -6.70 -22.50
C ARG A 346 14.63 -6.98 -22.91
N GLN A 347 14.76 -7.60 -24.04
CA GLN A 347 15.96 -7.49 -24.88
C GLN A 347 15.99 -6.11 -25.53
#